data_7a931edc7aba9429f3c56aa445b13c36
#
_entry.id   7a931edc7aba9429f3c56aa445b13c36
#
_cell.length_a   1.000
_cell.length_b   1.000
_cell.length_c   1.000
_cell.angle_alpha   90.00
_cell.angle_beta   90.00
_cell.angle_gamma   90.00
#
_symmetry.space_group_name_H-M   'P 1'
#
loop_
_entity.id
_entity.type
_entity.pdbx_description
1 polymer ?
#
loop_
_entity_poly.entity_id
_entity_poly.type
_entity_poly.pdbx_seq_one_letter_code
_entity_poly.pdbx_strand_id
1 'polypeptide(L)'
;VAVTGVQTCALPICIDLLTVKPLAFLLGGLMVLVSFASGAVVLRRLMVWLSVKDAKLALPPCSAGASGGLLAYLRKIRMTQKGTVAIVALVCVALCCWQLLPAEHIGGVNNGDFGRMMEQIDLYWAQPQLDDESTQFEWGVVEDFSYREPFHPARLTSIDPTYSLIFPSMLVRFITLLTGGHYSTQVQAFILLSLVMAALLLLVHDLYPLLGKLTLPAGLIVACMLLGENYLAWYNSLFGETMIPVGLMLTIACTVHLALMPRGSRKSWLWMILLAISVRFLCTAKAQMALALPAALVLLIVFTVYHHPQAKKPLIAFSLMGALLCGLVSYDTLGVYRKNQGVSEKQTIWQSVFYGALMIADDPDAAMEELGIPAEMKPDIGKHAYYPNSEYVYPIESDELQEKFYDHVTTMTLVRYYLRHPKDMLTMMNRAAQESVTLSTSFMTYTDARYSDNRPLHRMNLWCNLRSIFAARAFWVYVLLYGTAGVFCLTLIFRKKPQKQTKLLAMLFLCVMFVGVMQYPLSVIGNGFADNNKQMYTFMLCHDLLVVAAGVVLVRRLIPARRTAENAIREEADHEPQEESA
;
A
#
# COMPACT_ATOMS: atom_id res chain seq x y z
N VAL A 1 -23.66 -7.60 22.07
CA VAL A 1 -22.31 -7.03 22.18
C VAL A 1 -21.70 -7.21 20.80
N ALA A 2 -21.56 -6.12 20.05
CA ALA A 2 -21.12 -6.15 18.67
C ALA A 2 -19.70 -6.71 18.58
N VAL A 3 -19.52 -7.76 17.78
CA VAL A 3 -18.21 -8.30 17.38
C VAL A 3 -17.58 -7.31 16.38
N THR A 4 -17.13 -6.18 16.88
CA THR A 4 -16.43 -5.17 16.10
C THR A 4 -14.95 -5.26 16.39
N GLY A 5 -14.23 -6.17 15.77
CA GLY A 5 -12.93 -6.36 16.32
C GLY A 5 -11.75 -6.85 15.51
N VAL A 6 -11.81 -7.00 14.19
CA VAL A 6 -10.72 -7.71 13.47
C VAL A 6 -9.55 -6.86 13.00
N GLN A 7 -9.48 -5.57 13.25
CA GLN A 7 -8.61 -4.78 12.35
C GLN A 7 -7.39 -4.06 12.89
N THR A 8 -7.04 -4.15 14.15
CA THR A 8 -6.19 -3.05 14.62
C THR A 8 -5.01 -3.40 15.47
N CYS A 9 -4.54 -4.53 15.32
CA CYS A 9 -3.80 -5.23 16.31
C CYS A 9 -2.29 -5.17 16.21
N ALA A 10 -1.79 -4.58 15.18
CA ALA A 10 -0.36 -4.55 14.96
C ALA A 10 0.32 -3.29 15.49
N LEU A 11 -0.43 -2.34 16.00
CA LEU A 11 0.08 -1.03 16.33
C LEU A 11 0.54 -0.82 17.77
N PRO A 12 -0.09 -1.42 18.81
CA PRO A 12 0.52 -1.45 20.14
C PRO A 12 1.95 -1.95 20.09
N ILE A 13 2.19 -2.96 19.25
CA ILE A 13 3.54 -3.51 19.00
C ILE A 13 4.54 -2.46 18.56
N CYS A 14 4.17 -1.58 17.65
CA CYS A 14 5.14 -0.64 17.09
C CYS A 14 5.34 0.61 17.91
N ILE A 15 4.37 1.03 18.72
CA ILE A 15 4.58 2.15 19.63
C ILE A 15 5.18 1.69 20.96
N ASP A 16 4.84 0.51 21.45
CA ASP A 16 5.64 -0.12 22.50
C ASP A 16 7.07 -0.41 22.02
N LEU A 17 7.26 -0.75 20.74
CA LEU A 17 8.56 -0.85 20.10
C LEU A 17 9.24 0.52 19.94
N LEU A 18 8.50 1.59 19.66
CA LEU A 18 9.03 2.96 19.60
C LEU A 18 9.23 3.57 20.99
N THR A 19 8.40 3.20 21.97
CA THR A 19 8.50 3.72 23.34
C THR A 19 9.33 2.83 24.26
N VAL A 20 9.45 1.54 23.99
CA VAL A 20 10.00 0.58 24.97
C VAL A 20 11.40 0.09 24.66
N LYS A 21 11.96 0.14 23.46
CA LYS A 21 13.43 -0.14 23.32
C LYS A 21 13.95 -0.09 21.87
N PRO A 22 15.24 0.30 21.73
CA PRO A 22 15.99 0.30 20.46
C PRO A 22 16.11 -1.09 19.78
N LEU A 23 15.73 -2.18 20.46
CA LEU A 23 15.93 -3.55 20.01
C LEU A 23 15.02 -3.95 18.85
N ALA A 24 13.80 -3.46 18.79
CA ALA A 24 12.88 -3.77 17.69
C ALA A 24 13.12 -2.91 16.45
N PHE A 25 13.60 -1.68 16.67
CA PHE A 25 14.23 -0.89 15.61
C PHE A 25 15.47 -1.60 15.06
N LEU A 26 16.25 -2.23 15.93
CA LEU A 26 17.39 -3.08 15.56
C LEU A 26 16.97 -4.31 14.74
N LEU A 27 15.84 -4.93 15.03
CA LEU A 27 15.40 -6.15 14.31
C LEU A 27 14.74 -5.83 12.98
N GLY A 28 13.85 -4.86 12.93
CA GLY A 28 13.37 -4.31 11.66
C GLY A 28 14.53 -3.78 10.83
N GLY A 29 15.46 -3.08 11.46
CA GLY A 29 16.71 -2.61 10.90
C GLY A 29 17.65 -3.75 10.47
N LEU A 30 17.75 -4.83 11.25
CA LEU A 30 18.56 -6.00 10.90
C LEU A 30 17.95 -6.78 9.73
N MET A 31 16.64 -6.95 9.67
CA MET A 31 15.96 -7.55 8.52
C MET A 31 16.10 -6.70 7.27
N VAL A 32 15.98 -5.38 7.40
CA VAL A 32 16.29 -4.44 6.32
C VAL A 32 17.76 -4.56 5.93
N LEU A 33 18.71 -4.60 6.88
CA LEU A 33 20.15 -4.77 6.62
C LEU A 33 20.49 -6.11 5.97
N VAL A 34 19.88 -7.21 6.38
CA VAL A 34 20.06 -8.54 5.75
C VAL A 34 19.50 -8.51 4.32
N SER A 35 18.33 -7.88 4.11
CA SER A 35 17.78 -7.66 2.78
C SER A 35 18.69 -6.78 1.93
N PHE A 36 19.24 -5.71 2.49
CA PHE A 36 20.20 -4.84 1.82
C PHE A 36 21.52 -5.53 1.50
N ALA A 37 22.08 -6.34 2.42
CA ALA A 37 23.33 -7.06 2.21
C ALA A 37 23.19 -8.10 1.10
N SER A 38 22.09 -8.88 1.10
CA SER A 38 21.81 -9.85 0.02
C SER A 38 21.55 -9.13 -1.32
N GLY A 39 20.80 -8.03 -1.31
CA GLY A 39 20.54 -7.20 -2.48
C GLY A 39 21.82 -6.57 -3.05
N ALA A 40 22.76 -6.13 -2.19
CA ALA A 40 24.04 -5.57 -2.63
C ALA A 40 24.90 -6.59 -3.41
N VAL A 41 24.94 -7.83 -2.95
CA VAL A 41 25.68 -8.93 -3.64
C VAL A 41 25.07 -9.22 -5.00
N VAL A 42 23.73 -9.30 -5.08
CA VAL A 42 23.01 -9.56 -6.34
C VAL A 42 23.14 -8.37 -7.29
N LEU A 43 22.99 -7.14 -6.79
CA LEU A 43 23.14 -5.93 -7.61
C LEU A 43 24.56 -5.81 -8.16
N ARG A 44 25.60 -6.10 -7.34
CA ARG A 44 26.99 -6.12 -7.78
C ARG A 44 27.22 -7.16 -8.89
N ARG A 45 26.68 -8.38 -8.75
CA ARG A 45 26.75 -9.42 -9.79
C ARG A 45 25.99 -9.01 -11.05
N LEU A 46 24.80 -8.43 -10.92
CA LEU A 46 24.01 -7.93 -12.04
C LEU A 46 24.70 -6.77 -12.76
N MET A 47 25.30 -5.83 -12.01
CA MET A 47 26.05 -4.71 -12.58
C MET A 47 27.32 -5.18 -13.31
N VAL A 48 28.04 -6.14 -12.76
CA VAL A 48 29.20 -6.77 -13.43
C VAL A 48 28.74 -7.53 -14.68
N TRP A 49 27.63 -8.27 -14.61
CA TRP A 49 27.07 -8.99 -15.76
C TRP A 49 26.58 -8.05 -16.86
N LEU A 50 25.92 -6.93 -16.50
CA LEU A 50 25.50 -5.90 -17.45
C LEU A 50 26.69 -5.17 -18.09
N SER A 51 27.72 -4.83 -17.30
CA SER A 51 28.93 -4.17 -17.84
C SER A 51 29.75 -5.07 -18.74
N VAL A 52 29.78 -6.39 -18.48
CA VAL A 52 30.43 -7.37 -19.36
C VAL A 52 29.66 -7.57 -20.68
N LYS A 53 28.32 -7.39 -20.65
CA LYS A 53 27.50 -7.43 -21.88
C LYS A 53 27.67 -6.18 -22.73
N ASP A 54 27.82 -5.01 -22.12
CA ASP A 54 28.09 -3.77 -22.87
C ASP A 54 29.42 -3.83 -23.65
N ALA A 55 30.41 -4.55 -23.12
CA ALA A 55 31.69 -4.77 -23.81
C ALA A 55 31.64 -5.81 -24.97
N LYS A 56 30.58 -6.63 -25.03
CA LYS A 56 30.42 -7.69 -26.07
C LYS A 56 29.31 -7.43 -27.07
N LEU A 57 28.45 -6.41 -26.87
CA LEU A 57 27.39 -6.05 -27.81
C LEU A 57 27.77 -4.87 -28.71
N ALA A 58 28.90 -4.93 -29.37
CA ALA A 58 29.04 -4.30 -30.67
C ALA A 58 28.26 -5.19 -31.66
N LEU A 59 26.95 -4.99 -31.75
CA LEU A 59 26.15 -5.61 -32.81
C LEU A 59 26.58 -5.01 -34.14
N PRO A 60 26.84 -5.87 -35.17
CA PRO A 60 27.09 -5.36 -36.51
C PRO A 60 25.91 -4.53 -36.99
N PRO A 61 26.14 -3.54 -37.85
CA PRO A 61 25.06 -2.70 -38.38
C PRO A 61 24.07 -3.62 -39.10
N CYS A 62 22.86 -3.71 -38.58
CA CYS A 62 21.76 -4.41 -39.23
C CYS A 62 21.49 -3.70 -40.55
N SER A 63 21.85 -4.38 -41.66
CA SER A 63 21.40 -4.04 -42.99
C SER A 63 19.88 -3.83 -42.98
N ALA A 64 19.44 -2.73 -43.55
CA ALA A 64 18.05 -2.35 -43.71
C ALA A 64 17.34 -3.30 -44.68
N GLY A 65 16.88 -4.42 -44.14
CA GLY A 65 16.04 -5.40 -44.81
C GLY A 65 14.66 -5.42 -44.16
N ALA A 66 13.67 -5.13 -44.97
CA ALA A 66 12.23 -5.04 -44.69
C ALA A 66 11.72 -6.00 -43.62
N SER A 67 11.35 -5.45 -42.46
CA SER A 67 10.34 -6.03 -41.61
C SER A 67 9.51 -4.90 -40.99
N GLY A 68 8.44 -4.51 -41.73
CA GLY A 68 7.41 -3.57 -41.27
C GLY A 68 6.56 -4.21 -40.17
N GLY A 69 7.17 -4.49 -39.02
CA GLY A 69 6.44 -5.02 -37.87
C GLY A 69 5.77 -3.91 -37.04
N LEU A 70 4.81 -4.30 -36.20
CA LEU A 70 4.08 -3.46 -35.23
C LEU A 70 4.98 -2.42 -34.52
N LEU A 71 6.23 -2.78 -34.22
CA LEU A 71 7.24 -1.91 -33.61
C LEU A 71 7.64 -0.72 -34.51
N ALA A 72 7.70 -0.91 -35.84
CA ALA A 72 8.01 0.17 -36.77
C ALA A 72 6.80 1.12 -36.93
N TYR A 73 5.59 0.58 -36.88
CA TYR A 73 4.35 1.37 -36.86
C TYR A 73 4.23 2.18 -35.57
N LEU A 74 4.47 1.57 -34.40
CA LEU A 74 4.48 2.26 -33.12
C LEU A 74 5.57 3.34 -33.02
N ARG A 75 6.69 3.20 -33.75
CA ARG A 75 7.73 4.23 -33.87
C ARG A 75 7.24 5.50 -34.62
N LYS A 76 6.31 5.36 -35.58
CA LYS A 76 5.76 6.48 -36.36
C LYS A 76 4.70 7.29 -35.61
N ILE A 77 4.01 6.71 -34.62
CA ILE A 77 2.99 7.41 -33.85
C ILE A 77 3.69 8.47 -32.97
N ARG A 78 3.46 9.74 -33.27
CA ARG A 78 3.89 10.88 -32.42
C ARG A 78 2.94 10.97 -31.22
N MET A 79 3.21 10.17 -30.19
CA MET A 79 2.50 10.28 -28.91
C MET A 79 2.92 11.57 -28.23
N THR A 80 1.95 12.44 -27.93
CA THR A 80 2.16 13.65 -27.14
C THR A 80 1.85 13.37 -25.66
N GLN A 81 2.37 14.21 -24.77
CA GLN A 81 2.04 14.13 -23.33
C GLN A 81 0.53 14.14 -23.11
N LYS A 82 -0.20 15.08 -23.75
CA LYS A 82 -1.67 15.18 -23.65
C LYS A 82 -2.37 13.92 -24.17
N GLY A 83 -1.90 13.38 -25.30
CA GLY A 83 -2.46 12.15 -25.88
C GLY A 83 -2.23 10.94 -24.96
N THR A 84 -1.05 10.84 -24.34
CA THR A 84 -0.75 9.79 -23.36
C THR A 84 -1.67 9.85 -22.15
N VAL A 85 -1.84 11.06 -21.56
CA VAL A 85 -2.76 11.28 -20.43
C VAL A 85 -4.20 10.93 -20.83
N ALA A 86 -4.66 11.36 -22.01
CA ALA A 86 -6.03 11.08 -22.47
C ALA A 86 -6.29 9.59 -22.68
N ILE A 87 -5.34 8.83 -23.25
CA ILE A 87 -5.48 7.38 -23.45
C ILE A 87 -5.55 6.67 -22.10
N VAL A 88 -4.65 7.00 -21.16
CA VAL A 88 -4.70 6.39 -19.81
C VAL A 88 -6.00 6.72 -19.11
N ALA A 89 -6.47 7.98 -19.20
CA ALA A 89 -7.76 8.39 -18.62
C ALA A 89 -8.93 7.59 -19.22
N LEU A 90 -8.98 7.46 -20.54
CA LEU A 90 -10.04 6.71 -21.23
C LEU A 90 -10.05 5.24 -20.80
N VAL A 91 -8.89 4.60 -20.71
CA VAL A 91 -8.76 3.21 -20.25
C VAL A 91 -9.22 3.07 -18.80
N CYS A 92 -8.82 4.00 -17.91
CA CYS A 92 -9.27 3.98 -16.52
C CYS A 92 -10.79 4.09 -16.42
N VAL A 93 -11.41 5.05 -17.13
CA VAL A 93 -12.87 5.20 -17.13
C VAL A 93 -13.55 3.95 -17.67
N ALA A 94 -13.07 3.41 -18.80
CA ALA A 94 -13.62 2.19 -19.38
C ALA A 94 -13.55 1.00 -18.43
N LEU A 95 -12.43 0.80 -17.73
CA LEU A 95 -12.26 -0.27 -16.75
C LEU A 95 -13.18 -0.10 -15.53
N CYS A 96 -13.28 1.12 -14.99
CA CYS A 96 -14.20 1.40 -13.88
C CYS A 96 -15.66 1.14 -14.27
N CYS A 97 -16.10 1.64 -15.43
CA CYS A 97 -17.44 1.43 -15.91
C CYS A 97 -17.72 -0.05 -16.19
N TRP A 98 -16.79 -0.76 -16.81
CA TRP A 98 -16.94 -2.19 -17.10
C TRP A 98 -17.10 -3.04 -15.84
N GLN A 99 -16.44 -2.68 -14.74
CA GLN A 99 -16.45 -3.49 -13.53
C GLN A 99 -17.50 -3.08 -12.50
N LEU A 100 -17.93 -1.81 -12.47
CA LEU A 100 -18.85 -1.30 -11.46
C LEU A 100 -20.27 -0.99 -11.96
N LEU A 101 -20.50 -0.86 -13.27
CA LEU A 101 -21.85 -0.55 -13.80
C LEU A 101 -22.73 -1.76 -14.13
N PRO A 102 -22.20 -2.96 -14.49
CA PRO A 102 -23.06 -4.12 -14.70
C PRO A 102 -23.89 -4.45 -13.45
N ALA A 103 -25.05 -5.09 -13.63
CA ALA A 103 -25.87 -5.53 -12.50
C ALA A 103 -25.10 -6.48 -11.55
N GLU A 104 -24.28 -7.35 -12.15
CA GLU A 104 -23.32 -8.18 -11.41
C GLU A 104 -21.97 -7.47 -11.38
N HIS A 105 -21.70 -6.67 -10.38
CA HIS A 105 -20.42 -5.99 -10.18
C HIS A 105 -19.79 -6.41 -8.85
N ILE A 106 -18.56 -6.01 -8.65
CA ILE A 106 -17.76 -6.44 -7.51
C ILE A 106 -17.89 -5.50 -6.33
N GLY A 107 -17.79 -6.04 -5.11
CA GLY A 107 -17.78 -5.27 -3.89
C GLY A 107 -17.27 -6.06 -2.69
N GLY A 108 -17.25 -5.41 -1.55
CA GLY A 108 -16.88 -6.01 -0.28
C GLY A 108 -18.09 -6.43 0.54
N VAL A 109 -18.01 -7.61 1.14
CA VAL A 109 -18.98 -8.15 2.09
C VAL A 109 -18.61 -7.70 3.49
N ASN A 110 -19.58 -7.38 4.32
CA ASN A 110 -19.33 -7.07 5.73
C ASN A 110 -18.82 -8.31 6.48
N ASN A 111 -17.66 -8.16 7.10
CA ASN A 111 -17.10 -9.16 8.02
C ASN A 111 -17.10 -8.69 9.49
N GLY A 112 -18.00 -7.76 9.84
CA GLY A 112 -18.05 -7.12 11.14
C GLY A 112 -17.41 -5.72 11.20
N ASP A 113 -16.64 -5.31 10.19
CA ASP A 113 -15.91 -4.03 10.20
C ASP A 113 -16.72 -2.82 9.71
N PHE A 114 -17.82 -3.04 9.00
CA PHE A 114 -18.65 -1.94 8.45
C PHE A 114 -19.27 -1.08 9.54
N GLY A 115 -19.62 -1.68 10.68
CA GLY A 115 -20.22 -1.00 11.83
C GLY A 115 -19.44 0.24 12.29
N ARG A 116 -18.12 0.20 12.25
CA ARG A 116 -17.26 1.35 12.61
C ARG A 116 -17.50 2.54 11.71
N MET A 117 -17.56 2.31 10.41
CA MET A 117 -17.78 3.38 9.46
C MET A 117 -19.24 3.82 9.46
N MET A 118 -20.18 2.88 9.57
CA MET A 118 -21.60 3.18 9.69
C MET A 118 -21.88 4.09 10.89
N GLU A 119 -21.28 3.79 12.05
CA GLU A 119 -21.40 4.64 13.23
C GLU A 119 -20.80 6.03 13.00
N GLN A 120 -19.65 6.12 12.35
CA GLN A 120 -18.92 7.37 12.14
C GLN A 120 -19.66 8.35 11.23
N ILE A 121 -20.44 7.88 10.27
CA ILE A 121 -21.19 8.70 9.31
C ILE A 121 -22.70 8.62 9.48
N ASP A 122 -23.16 8.13 10.64
CA ASP A 122 -24.57 7.99 10.99
C ASP A 122 -25.38 7.21 9.95
N LEU A 123 -24.90 6.00 9.61
CA LEU A 123 -25.61 5.03 8.76
C LEU A 123 -26.22 3.92 9.59
N TYR A 124 -27.23 3.28 9.01
CA TYR A 124 -27.75 1.99 9.44
C TYR A 124 -28.14 1.14 8.22
N TRP A 125 -28.35 -0.14 8.44
CA TRP A 125 -28.76 -1.04 7.37
C TRP A 125 -30.08 -0.61 6.74
N ALA A 126 -30.14 -0.56 5.42
CA ALA A 126 -31.37 -0.22 4.72
C ALA A 126 -32.45 -1.31 4.86
N GLN A 127 -32.02 -2.55 5.13
CA GLN A 127 -32.89 -3.72 5.30
C GLN A 127 -32.80 -4.21 6.75
N PRO A 128 -33.91 -4.27 7.50
CA PRO A 128 -33.90 -4.65 8.92
C PRO A 128 -33.30 -6.01 9.23
N GLN A 129 -33.42 -6.98 8.30
CA GLN A 129 -32.86 -8.31 8.47
C GLN A 129 -31.32 -8.33 8.54
N LEU A 130 -30.65 -7.27 8.09
CA LEU A 130 -29.19 -7.12 8.16
C LEU A 130 -28.71 -6.70 9.56
N ASP A 131 -29.62 -6.27 10.43
CA ASP A 131 -29.29 -5.95 11.85
C ASP A 131 -29.12 -7.23 12.71
N ASP A 132 -29.52 -8.39 12.19
CA ASP A 132 -29.34 -9.65 12.89
C ASP A 132 -27.88 -10.12 12.81
N GLU A 133 -27.17 -10.02 13.93
CA GLU A 133 -25.76 -10.42 14.03
C GLU A 133 -25.56 -11.91 13.73
N SER A 134 -26.55 -12.75 13.95
CA SER A 134 -26.46 -14.21 13.68
C SER A 134 -26.41 -14.52 12.17
N THR A 135 -26.97 -13.65 11.34
CA THR A 135 -27.05 -13.82 9.88
C THR A 135 -26.18 -12.87 9.09
N GLN A 136 -25.45 -11.95 9.74
CA GLN A 136 -24.66 -10.92 9.06
C GLN A 136 -23.63 -11.48 8.06
N PHE A 137 -23.13 -12.70 8.27
CA PHE A 137 -22.19 -13.37 7.39
C PHE A 137 -22.86 -14.18 6.26
N GLU A 138 -24.19 -14.27 6.24
CA GLU A 138 -24.94 -14.93 5.17
C GLU A 138 -25.19 -14.02 3.97
N TRP A 139 -25.07 -12.70 4.18
CA TRP A 139 -25.35 -11.69 3.16
C TRP A 139 -24.15 -11.49 2.24
N GLY A 140 -24.43 -11.22 0.98
CA GLY A 140 -23.43 -10.84 -0.01
C GLY A 140 -23.02 -9.37 0.12
N VAL A 141 -22.70 -8.76 -1.02
CA VAL A 141 -22.35 -7.34 -1.08
C VAL A 141 -23.58 -6.48 -0.79
N VAL A 142 -23.51 -5.65 0.24
CA VAL A 142 -24.54 -4.66 0.59
C VAL A 142 -23.99 -3.29 0.22
N GLU A 143 -24.69 -2.58 -0.65
CA GLU A 143 -24.23 -1.31 -1.19
C GLU A 143 -25.03 -0.12 -0.70
N ASP A 144 -26.29 -0.30 -0.29
CA ASP A 144 -27.20 0.76 0.11
C ASP A 144 -27.44 0.76 1.62
N PHE A 145 -27.26 1.95 2.20
CA PHE A 145 -27.44 2.18 3.63
C PHE A 145 -28.38 3.38 3.85
N SER A 146 -29.20 3.31 4.88
CA SER A 146 -30.06 4.41 5.29
C SER A 146 -29.34 5.38 6.21
N TYR A 147 -29.75 6.64 6.21
CA TYR A 147 -29.21 7.67 7.10
C TYR A 147 -29.98 7.72 8.41
N ARG A 148 -29.23 7.78 9.51
CA ARG A 148 -29.79 8.23 10.81
C ARG A 148 -29.95 9.75 10.78
N GLU A 149 -31.12 10.22 11.15
CA GLU A 149 -31.39 11.65 11.27
C GLU A 149 -31.69 12.01 12.74
N PRO A 150 -31.22 13.18 13.19
CA PRO A 150 -30.36 14.15 12.52
C PRO A 150 -28.89 13.68 12.40
N PHE A 151 -28.16 14.18 11.39
CA PHE A 151 -26.71 14.01 11.33
C PHE A 151 -26.03 14.78 12.47
N HIS A 152 -25.09 14.14 13.15
CA HIS A 152 -24.34 14.74 14.24
C HIS A 152 -23.00 15.33 13.76
N PRO A 153 -22.88 16.68 13.61
CA PRO A 153 -21.66 17.31 13.10
C PRO A 153 -20.39 16.99 13.91
N ALA A 154 -20.54 16.66 15.20
CA ALA A 154 -19.44 16.23 16.06
C ALA A 154 -18.71 14.97 15.52
N ARG A 155 -19.38 14.16 14.71
CA ARG A 155 -18.77 13.00 14.04
C ARG A 155 -17.63 13.38 13.11
N LEU A 156 -17.68 14.57 12.49
CA LEU A 156 -16.61 15.05 11.59
C LEU A 156 -15.30 15.34 12.34
N THR A 157 -15.36 15.60 13.63
CA THR A 157 -14.20 15.88 14.48
C THR A 157 -13.82 14.68 15.36
N SER A 158 -14.66 13.64 15.39
CA SER A 158 -14.36 12.39 16.07
C SER A 158 -13.27 11.64 15.32
N ILE A 159 -12.15 11.37 15.99
CA ILE A 159 -11.05 10.59 15.41
C ILE A 159 -11.32 9.12 15.70
N ASP A 160 -11.66 8.37 14.66
CA ASP A 160 -11.96 6.93 14.71
C ASP A 160 -10.98 6.12 13.86
N PRO A 161 -10.90 4.80 14.03
CA PRO A 161 -9.91 3.96 13.32
C PRO A 161 -9.90 4.06 11.79
N THR A 162 -11.01 4.49 11.18
CA THR A 162 -11.16 4.67 9.72
C THR A 162 -11.36 6.13 9.34
N TYR A 163 -10.81 7.04 10.12
CA TYR A 163 -11.08 8.47 10.08
C TYR A 163 -10.97 9.13 8.69
N SER A 164 -10.01 8.71 7.87
CA SER A 164 -9.85 9.30 6.53
C SER A 164 -11.02 9.04 5.60
N LEU A 165 -11.76 7.95 5.78
CA LEU A 165 -12.91 7.61 4.93
C LEU A 165 -14.11 8.54 5.14
N ILE A 166 -14.18 9.25 6.28
CA ILE A 166 -15.29 10.18 6.57
C ILE A 166 -15.41 11.28 5.51
N PHE A 167 -14.29 11.78 4.96
CA PHE A 167 -14.31 12.89 4.00
C PHE A 167 -14.98 12.52 2.67
N PRO A 168 -14.56 11.45 1.96
CA PRO A 168 -15.27 11.01 0.76
C PRO A 168 -16.70 10.56 1.07
N SER A 169 -16.96 9.94 2.23
CA SER A 169 -18.30 9.53 2.63
C SER A 169 -19.24 10.71 2.85
N MET A 170 -18.76 11.83 3.36
CA MET A 170 -19.57 13.05 3.44
C MET A 170 -19.93 13.59 2.06
N LEU A 171 -19.06 13.48 1.08
CA LEU A 171 -19.38 13.86 -0.29
C LEU A 171 -20.42 12.91 -0.90
N VAL A 172 -20.33 11.60 -0.64
CA VAL A 172 -21.37 10.63 -1.01
C VAL A 172 -22.70 11.01 -0.39
N ARG A 173 -22.72 11.25 0.94
CA ARG A 173 -23.92 11.67 1.66
C ARG A 173 -24.55 12.92 1.03
N PHE A 174 -23.75 13.93 0.73
CA PHE A 174 -24.24 15.16 0.09
C PHE A 174 -24.88 14.88 -1.28
N ILE A 175 -24.21 14.09 -2.14
CA ILE A 175 -24.71 13.75 -3.47
C ILE A 175 -26.02 12.95 -3.37
N THR A 176 -26.05 11.92 -2.53
CA THR A 176 -27.21 11.04 -2.43
C THR A 176 -28.41 11.71 -1.78
N LEU A 177 -28.21 12.62 -0.81
CA LEU A 177 -29.28 13.43 -0.25
C LEU A 177 -29.88 14.38 -1.29
N LEU A 178 -29.08 14.97 -2.18
CA LEU A 178 -29.59 15.80 -3.28
C LEU A 178 -30.43 15.02 -4.30
N THR A 179 -30.13 13.75 -4.46
CA THR A 179 -30.88 12.86 -5.37
C THR A 179 -32.03 12.12 -4.70
N GLY A 180 -32.27 12.35 -3.41
CA GLY A 180 -33.32 11.71 -2.61
C GLY A 180 -33.07 10.22 -2.36
N GLY A 181 -31.82 9.78 -2.44
CA GLY A 181 -31.40 8.38 -2.35
C GLY A 181 -30.82 8.00 -0.98
N HIS A 182 -30.49 6.72 -0.87
CA HIS A 182 -29.73 6.12 0.21
C HIS A 182 -28.22 6.35 0.01
N TYR A 183 -27.43 6.19 1.06
CA TYR A 183 -25.97 6.14 0.91
C TYR A 183 -25.59 4.91 0.07
N SER A 184 -24.69 5.09 -0.93
CA SER A 184 -24.26 4.01 -1.80
C SER A 184 -22.75 3.87 -1.80
N THR A 185 -22.26 2.66 -1.48
CA THR A 185 -20.82 2.33 -1.57
C THR A 185 -20.34 2.29 -3.02
N GLN A 186 -21.22 2.02 -4.00
CA GLN A 186 -20.88 2.12 -5.41
C GLN A 186 -20.57 3.57 -5.81
N VAL A 187 -21.36 4.55 -5.35
CA VAL A 187 -21.07 5.99 -5.55
C VAL A 187 -19.76 6.36 -4.85
N GLN A 188 -19.54 5.86 -3.63
CA GLN A 188 -18.28 6.02 -2.91
C GLN A 188 -17.09 5.49 -3.74
N ALA A 189 -17.22 4.29 -4.33
CA ALA A 189 -16.19 3.70 -5.17
C ALA A 189 -15.80 4.61 -6.34
N PHE A 190 -16.76 5.19 -7.04
CA PHE A 190 -16.49 6.13 -8.14
C PHE A 190 -15.75 7.39 -7.66
N ILE A 191 -16.09 7.93 -6.48
CA ILE A 191 -15.40 9.09 -5.90
C ILE A 191 -13.94 8.73 -5.56
N LEU A 192 -13.73 7.62 -4.87
CA LEU A 192 -12.39 7.17 -4.47
C LEU A 192 -11.52 6.85 -5.68
N LEU A 193 -12.07 6.14 -6.66
CA LEU A 193 -11.38 5.83 -7.92
C LEU A 193 -11.05 7.09 -8.71
N SER A 194 -11.90 8.11 -8.68
CA SER A 194 -11.61 9.41 -9.31
C SER A 194 -10.37 10.07 -8.70
N LEU A 195 -10.16 9.96 -7.39
CA LEU A 195 -8.95 10.48 -6.72
C LEU A 195 -7.71 9.67 -7.10
N VAL A 196 -7.81 8.34 -7.16
CA VAL A 196 -6.70 7.47 -7.60
C VAL A 196 -6.35 7.73 -9.06
N MET A 197 -7.36 7.87 -9.93
CA MET A 197 -7.16 8.20 -11.34
C MET A 197 -6.50 9.58 -11.50
N ALA A 198 -6.95 10.60 -10.74
CA ALA A 198 -6.33 11.92 -10.78
C ALA A 198 -4.84 11.85 -10.38
N ALA A 199 -4.49 11.07 -9.35
CA ALA A 199 -3.10 10.84 -8.96
C ALA A 199 -2.30 10.14 -10.06
N LEU A 200 -2.86 9.09 -10.68
CA LEU A 200 -2.20 8.38 -11.79
C LEU A 200 -1.99 9.29 -13.01
N LEU A 201 -3.00 10.08 -13.38
CA LEU A 201 -2.90 11.00 -14.52
C LEU A 201 -1.88 12.11 -14.27
N LEU A 202 -1.78 12.61 -13.04
CA LEU A 202 -0.72 13.55 -12.64
C LEU A 202 0.67 12.91 -12.77
N LEU A 203 0.84 11.66 -12.32
CA LEU A 203 2.09 10.92 -12.48
C LEU A 203 2.45 10.72 -13.95
N VAL A 204 1.50 10.30 -14.78
CA VAL A 204 1.68 10.14 -16.23
C VAL A 204 2.10 11.47 -16.88
N HIS A 205 1.45 12.58 -16.50
CA HIS A 205 1.79 13.91 -16.97
C HIS A 205 3.23 14.29 -16.57
N ASP A 206 3.58 14.18 -15.30
CA ASP A 206 4.84 14.69 -14.75
C ASP A 206 6.04 13.82 -15.14
N LEU A 207 5.83 12.51 -15.28
CA LEU A 207 6.89 11.60 -15.70
C LEU A 207 7.11 11.55 -17.22
N TYR A 208 6.19 12.06 -18.02
CA TYR A 208 6.32 12.06 -19.49
C TYR A 208 7.61 12.73 -20.00
N PRO A 209 8.05 13.90 -19.49
CA PRO A 209 9.32 14.51 -19.89
C PRO A 209 10.55 13.64 -19.60
N LEU A 210 10.47 12.78 -18.57
CA LEU A 210 11.58 11.90 -18.15
C LEU A 210 11.58 10.56 -18.91
N LEU A 211 10.41 9.98 -19.14
CA LEU A 211 10.23 8.64 -19.66
C LEU A 211 9.84 8.60 -21.14
N GLY A 212 9.30 9.72 -21.67
CA GLY A 212 8.82 9.80 -23.04
C GLY A 212 7.73 8.76 -23.33
N LYS A 213 7.89 8.01 -24.41
CA LYS A 213 6.91 6.99 -24.84
C LYS A 213 6.69 5.85 -23.84
N LEU A 214 7.65 5.58 -22.94
CA LEU A 214 7.51 4.55 -21.91
C LEU A 214 6.44 4.90 -20.86
N THR A 215 6.06 6.17 -20.76
CA THR A 215 5.02 6.61 -19.82
C THR A 215 3.66 6.00 -20.12
N LEU A 216 3.33 5.77 -21.41
CA LEU A 216 2.06 5.14 -21.79
C LEU A 216 1.95 3.71 -21.28
N PRO A 217 2.85 2.77 -21.65
CA PRO A 217 2.74 1.39 -21.15
C PRO A 217 2.85 1.34 -19.61
N ALA A 218 3.69 2.16 -18.99
CA ALA A 218 3.77 2.22 -17.52
C ALA A 218 2.44 2.67 -16.89
N GLY A 219 1.82 3.73 -17.41
CA GLY A 219 0.53 4.22 -16.94
C GLY A 219 -0.60 3.20 -17.14
N LEU A 220 -0.61 2.49 -18.28
CA LEU A 220 -1.60 1.44 -18.55
C LEU A 220 -1.42 0.22 -17.63
N ILE A 221 -0.17 -0.20 -17.35
CA ILE A 221 0.10 -1.30 -16.41
C ILE A 221 -0.38 -0.92 -15.01
N VAL A 222 -0.07 0.30 -14.53
CA VAL A 222 -0.56 0.76 -13.22
C VAL A 222 -2.09 0.86 -13.20
N ALA A 223 -2.72 1.36 -14.27
CA ALA A 223 -4.18 1.39 -14.39
C ALA A 223 -4.79 -0.02 -14.29
N CYS A 224 -4.29 -0.96 -15.09
CA CYS A 224 -4.78 -2.35 -15.06
C CYS A 224 -4.53 -3.03 -13.72
N MET A 225 -3.44 -2.72 -13.04
CA MET A 225 -3.12 -3.22 -11.71
C MET A 225 -4.09 -2.68 -10.66
N LEU A 226 -4.23 -1.35 -10.55
CA LEU A 226 -5.05 -0.70 -9.53
C LEU A 226 -6.56 -0.89 -9.73
N LEU A 227 -6.97 -1.07 -10.98
CA LEU A 227 -8.36 -1.32 -11.38
C LEU A 227 -8.65 -2.81 -11.61
N GLY A 228 -7.70 -3.70 -11.28
CA GLY A 228 -7.95 -5.13 -11.19
C GLY A 228 -8.94 -5.45 -10.05
N GLU A 229 -9.73 -6.49 -10.21
CA GLU A 229 -10.80 -6.86 -9.25
C GLU A 229 -10.31 -6.95 -7.81
N ASN A 230 -9.10 -7.50 -7.60
CA ASN A 230 -8.52 -7.69 -6.28
C ASN A 230 -8.23 -6.36 -5.52
N TYR A 231 -8.06 -5.26 -6.25
CA TYR A 231 -7.97 -3.92 -5.66
C TYR A 231 -9.30 -3.18 -5.73
N LEU A 232 -10.04 -3.34 -6.84
CA LEU A 232 -11.23 -2.54 -7.11
C LEU A 232 -12.38 -2.90 -6.18
N ALA A 233 -12.54 -4.17 -5.80
CA ALA A 233 -13.59 -4.63 -4.88
C ALA A 233 -13.57 -3.91 -3.53
N TRP A 234 -12.38 -3.50 -3.05
CA TRP A 234 -12.26 -2.77 -1.78
C TRP A 234 -12.94 -1.41 -1.81
N TYR A 235 -12.91 -0.68 -2.95
CA TYR A 235 -13.51 0.65 -3.03
C TYR A 235 -15.04 0.62 -2.89
N ASN A 236 -15.69 -0.47 -3.33
CA ASN A 236 -17.11 -0.71 -3.16
C ASN A 236 -17.38 -1.44 -1.83
N SER A 237 -17.01 -0.81 -0.72
CA SER A 237 -17.16 -1.33 0.63
C SER A 237 -16.98 -0.22 1.67
N LEU A 238 -17.31 -0.49 2.93
CA LEU A 238 -17.04 0.41 4.06
C LEU A 238 -15.73 0.06 4.82
N PHE A 239 -14.83 -0.70 4.21
CA PHE A 239 -13.52 -0.99 4.82
C PHE A 239 -12.59 0.23 4.82
N GLY A 240 -11.80 0.39 5.87
CA GLY A 240 -10.78 1.45 5.95
C GLY A 240 -9.68 1.31 4.89
N GLU A 241 -9.42 0.10 4.42
CA GLU A 241 -8.47 -0.24 3.37
C GLU A 241 -8.70 0.55 2.06
N THR A 242 -9.93 0.95 1.79
CA THR A 242 -10.29 1.75 0.60
C THR A 242 -9.48 3.04 0.48
N MET A 243 -9.11 3.64 1.62
CA MET A 243 -8.36 4.89 1.66
C MET A 243 -6.84 4.72 1.49
N ILE A 244 -6.31 3.50 1.63
CA ILE A 244 -4.87 3.24 1.52
C ILE A 244 -4.36 3.54 0.10
N PRO A 245 -4.93 2.98 -0.99
CA PRO A 245 -4.47 3.31 -2.34
C PRO A 245 -4.73 4.78 -2.70
N VAL A 246 -5.81 5.39 -2.20
CA VAL A 246 -6.08 6.83 -2.40
C VAL A 246 -4.96 7.66 -1.78
N GLY A 247 -4.68 7.47 -0.49
CA GLY A 247 -3.65 8.19 0.24
C GLY A 247 -2.24 7.94 -0.33
N LEU A 248 -1.91 6.69 -0.66
CA LEU A 248 -0.60 6.33 -1.20
C LEU A 248 -0.38 6.92 -2.60
N MET A 249 -1.32 6.76 -3.52
CA MET A 249 -1.19 7.27 -4.89
C MET A 249 -1.13 8.80 -4.92
N LEU A 250 -1.95 9.49 -4.14
CA LEU A 250 -1.88 10.93 -4.00
C LEU A 250 -0.54 11.38 -3.39
N THR A 251 -0.04 10.67 -2.37
CA THR A 251 1.27 10.94 -1.75
C THR A 251 2.38 10.81 -2.78
N ILE A 252 2.41 9.73 -3.56
CA ILE A 252 3.40 9.52 -4.62
C ILE A 252 3.29 10.63 -5.66
N ALA A 253 2.09 10.94 -6.14
CA ALA A 253 1.87 11.95 -7.17
C ALA A 253 2.29 13.36 -6.71
N CYS A 254 1.87 13.80 -5.52
CA CYS A 254 2.28 15.09 -4.94
C CYS A 254 3.81 15.16 -4.73
N THR A 255 4.41 14.07 -4.26
CA THR A 255 5.86 13.99 -4.03
C THR A 255 6.65 14.08 -5.34
N VAL A 256 6.22 13.35 -6.38
CA VAL A 256 6.85 13.41 -7.72
C VAL A 256 6.71 14.82 -8.29
N HIS A 257 5.52 15.42 -8.20
CA HIS A 257 5.29 16.79 -8.68
C HIS A 257 6.20 17.80 -7.97
N LEU A 258 6.29 17.75 -6.64
CA LEU A 258 7.19 18.60 -5.85
C LEU A 258 8.67 18.36 -6.21
N ALA A 259 9.08 17.09 -6.42
CA ALA A 259 10.47 16.78 -6.80
C ALA A 259 10.86 17.35 -8.17
N LEU A 260 9.92 17.45 -9.10
CA LEU A 260 10.14 17.95 -10.46
C LEU A 260 9.89 19.47 -10.58
N MET A 261 9.19 20.07 -9.62
CA MET A 261 8.89 21.50 -9.60
C MET A 261 10.16 22.35 -9.38
N PRO A 262 10.27 23.54 -10.01
CA PRO A 262 11.34 24.48 -9.73
C PRO A 262 11.40 24.88 -8.24
N ARG A 263 12.61 24.89 -7.70
CA ARG A 263 12.84 25.22 -6.29
C ARG A 263 12.40 26.65 -5.97
N GLY A 264 11.72 26.84 -4.83
CA GLY A 264 11.23 28.15 -4.39
C GLY A 264 10.01 28.67 -5.16
N SER A 265 9.36 27.83 -5.96
CA SER A 265 8.11 28.18 -6.64
C SER A 265 7.02 28.57 -5.64
N ARG A 266 6.26 29.66 -5.94
CA ARG A 266 5.10 30.03 -5.11
C ARG A 266 4.03 28.93 -5.04
N LYS A 267 3.91 28.09 -6.05
CA LYS A 267 2.96 26.95 -6.07
C LYS A 267 3.35 25.86 -5.09
N SER A 268 4.60 25.81 -4.60
CA SER A 268 5.02 24.80 -3.61
C SER A 268 4.20 24.86 -2.31
N TRP A 269 3.66 26.03 -1.92
CA TRP A 269 2.78 26.15 -0.75
C TRP A 269 1.53 25.26 -0.89
N LEU A 270 0.85 25.37 -2.04
CA LEU A 270 -0.33 24.55 -2.32
C LEU A 270 0.02 23.05 -2.35
N TRP A 271 1.10 22.69 -3.04
CA TRP A 271 1.48 21.29 -3.17
C TRP A 271 1.97 20.67 -1.86
N MET A 272 2.55 21.46 -0.95
CA MET A 272 2.86 21.02 0.41
C MET A 272 1.59 20.72 1.23
N ILE A 273 0.56 21.55 1.08
CA ILE A 273 -0.75 21.29 1.72
C ILE A 273 -1.39 20.02 1.13
N LEU A 274 -1.38 19.87 -0.21
CA LEU A 274 -1.90 18.67 -0.85
C LEU A 274 -1.12 17.41 -0.44
N LEU A 275 0.21 17.49 -0.32
CA LEU A 275 1.02 16.39 0.21
C LEU A 275 0.61 16.06 1.66
N ALA A 276 0.42 17.06 2.53
CA ALA A 276 0.02 16.83 3.90
C ALA A 276 -1.38 16.18 4.00
N ILE A 277 -2.33 16.59 3.16
CA ILE A 277 -3.65 15.96 3.05
C ILE A 277 -3.50 14.50 2.59
N SER A 278 -2.66 14.26 1.59
CA SER A 278 -2.44 12.91 1.03
C SER A 278 -1.83 11.95 2.05
N VAL A 279 -0.77 12.37 2.75
CA VAL A 279 -0.13 11.54 3.79
C VAL A 279 -1.05 11.37 5.00
N ARG A 280 -1.87 12.39 5.33
CA ARG A 280 -2.89 12.27 6.37
C ARG A 280 -3.91 11.21 6.00
N PHE A 281 -4.44 11.21 4.78
CA PHE A 281 -5.35 10.16 4.31
C PHE A 281 -4.72 8.77 4.41
N LEU A 282 -3.45 8.64 4.05
CA LEU A 282 -2.73 7.37 4.18
C LEU A 282 -2.59 6.95 5.64
N CYS A 283 -2.09 7.83 6.51
CA CYS A 283 -1.78 7.50 7.90
C CYS A 283 -3.02 7.29 8.78
N THR A 284 -4.19 7.80 8.38
CA THR A 284 -5.46 7.69 9.13
C THR A 284 -6.50 6.81 8.44
N ALA A 285 -6.09 6.07 7.39
CA ALA A 285 -6.96 5.13 6.70
C ALA A 285 -7.38 3.94 7.59
N LYS A 286 -6.45 3.49 8.42
CA LYS A 286 -6.60 2.38 9.35
C LYS A 286 -5.56 2.54 10.45
N ALA A 287 -5.83 2.08 11.66
CA ALA A 287 -4.91 2.27 12.78
C ALA A 287 -3.49 1.73 12.51
N GLN A 288 -3.36 0.58 11.83
CA GLN A 288 -2.05 0.04 11.43
C GLN A 288 -1.26 0.97 10.50
N MET A 289 -1.92 1.89 9.80
CA MET A 289 -1.27 2.85 8.90
C MET A 289 -0.53 3.97 9.64
N ALA A 290 -0.66 4.07 10.97
CA ALA A 290 0.18 4.98 11.76
C ALA A 290 1.68 4.68 11.63
N LEU A 291 2.05 3.45 11.25
CA LEU A 291 3.44 3.11 10.91
C LEU A 291 3.97 3.82 9.66
N ALA A 292 3.09 4.36 8.82
CA ALA A 292 3.51 5.21 7.72
C ALA A 292 3.94 6.62 8.18
N LEU A 293 3.62 7.02 9.42
CA LEU A 293 3.91 8.35 9.95
C LEU A 293 5.39 8.76 9.82
N PRO A 294 6.39 7.94 10.18
CA PRO A 294 7.79 8.32 10.00
C PRO A 294 8.14 8.67 8.56
N ALA A 295 7.69 7.88 7.58
CA ALA A 295 7.89 8.16 6.17
C ALA A 295 7.17 9.44 5.72
N ALA A 296 5.94 9.66 6.18
CA ALA A 296 5.16 10.87 5.93
C ALA A 296 5.88 12.12 6.44
N LEU A 297 6.40 12.08 7.69
CA LEU A 297 7.15 13.19 8.27
C LEU A 297 8.46 13.46 7.52
N VAL A 298 9.19 12.41 7.11
CA VAL A 298 10.39 12.56 6.28
C VAL A 298 10.05 13.29 4.98
N LEU A 299 8.99 12.91 4.27
CA LEU A 299 8.56 13.58 3.06
C LEU A 299 8.21 15.05 3.32
N LEU A 300 7.38 15.35 4.31
CA LEU A 300 6.98 16.72 4.65
C LEU A 300 8.19 17.59 5.02
N ILE A 301 9.09 17.10 5.85
CA ILE A 301 10.29 17.84 6.30
C ILE A 301 11.22 18.09 5.11
N VAL A 302 11.53 17.06 4.32
CA VAL A 302 12.47 17.19 3.21
C VAL A 302 11.94 18.16 2.16
N PHE A 303 10.65 18.12 1.80
CA PHE A 303 10.10 19.05 0.83
C PHE A 303 9.91 20.45 1.39
N THR A 304 9.67 20.62 2.69
CA THR A 304 9.74 21.92 3.36
C THR A 304 11.15 22.53 3.22
N VAL A 305 12.18 21.73 3.51
CA VAL A 305 13.57 22.19 3.36
C VAL A 305 13.95 22.42 1.89
N TYR A 306 13.50 21.57 0.98
CA TYR A 306 13.85 21.67 -0.45
C TYR A 306 13.24 22.92 -1.11
N HIS A 307 11.98 23.25 -0.82
CA HIS A 307 11.25 24.37 -1.43
C HIS A 307 11.29 25.66 -0.62
N HIS A 308 12.11 25.74 0.44
CA HIS A 308 12.16 26.95 1.25
C HIS A 308 12.45 28.21 0.39
N PRO A 309 11.72 29.31 0.60
CA PRO A 309 12.00 30.59 -0.05
C PRO A 309 13.33 31.18 0.42
N GLN A 310 13.99 31.96 -0.45
CA GLN A 310 15.27 32.60 -0.08
C GLN A 310 15.09 33.83 0.83
N ALA A 311 13.97 34.53 0.71
CA ALA A 311 13.68 35.72 1.52
C ALA A 311 13.29 35.32 2.96
N LYS A 312 13.80 36.07 3.97
CA LYS A 312 13.61 35.72 5.40
C LYS A 312 12.15 35.58 5.84
N LYS A 313 11.28 36.55 5.51
CA LYS A 313 9.86 36.51 5.92
C LYS A 313 9.10 35.30 5.37
N PRO A 314 9.09 35.04 4.04
CA PRO A 314 8.42 33.85 3.51
C PRO A 314 9.13 32.53 3.94
N LEU A 315 10.43 32.54 4.22
CA LEU A 315 11.13 31.37 4.76
C LEU A 315 10.56 30.97 6.12
N ILE A 316 10.40 31.91 7.05
CA ILE A 316 9.84 31.64 8.39
C ILE A 316 8.41 31.12 8.24
N ALA A 317 7.57 31.80 7.46
CA ALA A 317 6.19 31.42 7.25
C ALA A 317 6.06 30.01 6.62
N PHE A 318 6.90 29.69 5.65
CA PHE A 318 6.92 28.36 5.01
C PHE A 318 7.39 27.26 5.95
N SER A 319 8.39 27.53 6.77
CA SER A 319 8.89 26.60 7.79
C SER A 319 7.85 26.36 8.89
N LEU A 320 7.17 27.42 9.36
CA LEU A 320 6.07 27.30 10.32
C LEU A 320 4.89 26.50 9.74
N MET A 321 4.54 26.72 8.48
CA MET A 321 3.54 25.91 7.78
C MET A 321 3.97 24.43 7.75
N GLY A 322 5.21 24.13 7.37
CA GLY A 322 5.72 22.76 7.35
C GLY A 322 5.65 22.10 8.74
N ALA A 323 6.04 22.82 9.80
CA ALA A 323 5.94 22.32 11.17
C ALA A 323 4.48 22.08 11.59
N LEU A 324 3.57 23.01 11.25
CA LEU A 324 2.13 22.86 11.51
C LEU A 324 1.56 21.62 10.79
N LEU A 325 1.89 21.43 9.52
CA LEU A 325 1.43 20.27 8.74
C LEU A 325 1.94 18.96 9.33
N CYS A 326 3.22 18.90 9.76
CA CYS A 326 3.75 17.75 10.48
C CYS A 326 3.00 17.51 11.80
N GLY A 327 2.74 18.56 12.56
CA GLY A 327 1.99 18.48 13.82
C GLY A 327 0.57 17.95 13.63
N LEU A 328 -0.17 18.48 12.65
CA LEU A 328 -1.53 18.03 12.34
C LEU A 328 -1.59 16.56 11.90
N VAL A 329 -0.71 16.14 10.99
CA VAL A 329 -0.65 14.74 10.55
C VAL A 329 -0.30 13.83 11.72
N SER A 330 0.64 14.21 12.58
CA SER A 330 1.01 13.43 13.76
C SER A 330 -0.14 13.33 14.76
N TYR A 331 -0.83 14.45 15.03
CA TYR A 331 -1.94 14.51 15.98
C TYR A 331 -3.08 13.57 15.56
N ASP A 332 -3.52 13.66 14.30
CA ASP A 332 -4.61 12.83 13.78
C ASP A 332 -4.20 11.34 13.75
N THR A 333 -2.98 11.05 13.28
CA THR A 333 -2.48 9.67 13.21
C THR A 333 -2.39 9.02 14.58
N LEU A 334 -1.82 9.73 15.56
CA LEU A 334 -1.73 9.22 16.93
C LEU A 334 -3.10 9.16 17.61
N GLY A 335 -4.03 10.03 17.24
CA GLY A 335 -5.42 10.00 17.69
C GLY A 335 -6.13 8.73 17.23
N VAL A 336 -6.07 8.40 15.93
CA VAL A 336 -6.59 7.16 15.36
C VAL A 336 -5.99 5.93 16.06
N TYR A 337 -4.70 5.97 16.28
CA TYR A 337 -4.01 4.90 16.99
C TYR A 337 -4.55 4.71 18.41
N ARG A 338 -4.56 5.76 19.23
CA ARG A 338 -4.97 5.69 20.64
C ARG A 338 -6.41 5.21 20.81
N LYS A 339 -7.31 5.67 19.94
CA LYS A 339 -8.72 5.27 20.01
C LYS A 339 -8.94 3.80 19.68
N ASN A 340 -7.97 3.19 19.03
CA ASN A 340 -8.03 1.79 18.66
C ASN A 340 -7.45 0.82 19.71
N GLN A 341 -6.85 1.33 20.78
CA GLN A 341 -6.39 0.50 21.88
C GLN A 341 -7.58 -0.04 22.69
N GLY A 342 -7.53 -1.28 23.12
CA GLY A 342 -8.54 -1.91 23.96
C GLY A 342 -9.02 -3.28 23.47
N VAL A 343 -10.31 -3.45 23.23
CA VAL A 343 -10.95 -4.77 22.97
C VAL A 343 -10.27 -5.55 21.83
N SER A 344 -9.84 -4.87 20.78
CA SER A 344 -9.15 -5.51 19.66
C SER A 344 -7.75 -6.04 20.01
N GLU A 345 -7.12 -5.57 21.07
CA GLU A 345 -5.81 -6.03 21.50
C GLU A 345 -5.86 -7.46 22.01
N LYS A 346 -6.88 -7.81 22.80
CA LYS A 346 -7.07 -9.17 23.34
C LYS A 346 -7.23 -10.20 22.22
N GLN A 347 -8.16 -9.95 21.31
CA GLN A 347 -8.42 -10.85 20.17
C GLN A 347 -7.16 -11.07 19.32
N THR A 348 -6.34 -10.05 19.19
CA THR A 348 -5.09 -10.11 18.45
C THR A 348 -4.03 -10.94 19.11
N ILE A 349 -3.79 -10.70 20.39
CA ILE A 349 -2.83 -11.49 21.15
C ILE A 349 -3.25 -12.97 21.08
N TRP A 350 -4.55 -13.24 21.23
CA TRP A 350 -5.08 -14.60 21.05
C TRP A 350 -4.71 -15.18 19.68
N GLN A 351 -5.05 -14.49 18.61
CA GLN A 351 -4.77 -14.96 17.25
C GLN A 351 -3.28 -15.12 16.97
N SER A 352 -2.47 -14.18 17.45
CA SER A 352 -1.02 -14.22 17.25
C SER A 352 -0.38 -15.42 17.95
N VAL A 353 -0.95 -15.87 19.05
CA VAL A 353 -0.46 -17.00 19.85
C VAL A 353 -1.11 -18.30 19.38
N PHE A 354 -2.42 -18.46 19.58
CA PHE A 354 -3.12 -19.73 19.34
C PHE A 354 -3.36 -20.02 17.86
N TYR A 355 -3.59 -18.98 17.06
CA TYR A 355 -3.75 -19.10 15.62
C TYR A 355 -2.51 -18.58 14.87
N GLY A 356 -1.35 -18.69 15.49
CA GLY A 356 -0.07 -18.24 14.98
C GLY A 356 1.10 -19.03 15.54
N ALA A 357 1.77 -18.49 16.56
CA ALA A 357 3.03 -19.02 17.09
C ALA A 357 2.95 -20.49 17.48
N LEU A 358 1.92 -20.88 18.23
CA LEU A 358 1.76 -22.27 18.71
C LEU A 358 1.45 -23.26 17.59
N MET A 359 0.84 -22.82 16.48
CA MET A 359 0.56 -23.70 15.33
C MET A 359 1.81 -24.09 14.55
N ILE A 360 2.88 -23.30 14.64
CA ILE A 360 4.11 -23.53 13.87
C ILE A 360 5.27 -23.99 14.73
N ALA A 361 5.14 -23.91 16.05
CA ALA A 361 6.18 -24.37 16.97
C ALA A 361 6.48 -25.86 16.74
N ASP A 362 7.76 -26.22 16.67
CA ASP A 362 8.20 -27.61 16.54
C ASP A 362 7.75 -28.44 17.78
N ASP A 363 7.71 -27.80 18.96
CA ASP A 363 7.17 -28.35 20.22
C ASP A 363 6.19 -27.34 20.84
N PRO A 364 4.87 -27.49 20.61
CA PRO A 364 3.87 -26.58 21.18
C PRO A 364 3.83 -26.57 22.72
N ASP A 365 4.16 -27.66 23.39
CA ASP A 365 4.14 -27.73 24.84
C ASP A 365 5.28 -26.90 25.43
N ALA A 366 6.48 -27.02 24.90
CA ALA A 366 7.61 -26.16 25.26
C ALA A 366 7.36 -24.67 24.94
N ALA A 367 6.71 -24.40 23.83
CA ALA A 367 6.35 -23.03 23.46
C ALA A 367 5.30 -22.41 24.39
N MET A 368 4.30 -23.21 24.84
CA MET A 368 3.32 -22.78 25.84
C MET A 368 4.00 -22.49 27.18
N GLU A 369 4.91 -23.36 27.64
CA GLU A 369 5.67 -23.14 28.87
C GLU A 369 6.52 -21.86 28.78
N GLU A 370 7.23 -21.62 27.66
CA GLU A 370 8.04 -20.41 27.45
C GLU A 370 7.19 -19.14 27.43
N LEU A 371 5.98 -19.20 26.87
CA LEU A 371 5.03 -18.08 26.81
C LEU A 371 4.26 -17.89 28.12
N GLY A 372 4.38 -18.81 29.07
CA GLY A 372 3.65 -18.77 30.34
C GLY A 372 2.17 -19.13 30.21
N ILE A 373 1.81 -19.96 29.22
CA ILE A 373 0.44 -20.38 28.92
C ILE A 373 0.11 -21.69 29.62
N PRO A 374 -1.00 -21.80 30.39
CA PRO A 374 -1.40 -23.02 31.02
C PRO A 374 -1.59 -24.19 30.04
N ALA A 375 -1.06 -25.37 30.37
CA ALA A 375 -1.14 -26.55 29.50
C ALA A 375 -2.59 -26.98 29.16
N GLU A 376 -3.55 -26.67 30.05
CA GLU A 376 -4.98 -26.93 29.85
C GLU A 376 -5.57 -26.18 28.61
N MET A 377 -4.93 -25.08 28.17
CA MET A 377 -5.35 -24.32 26.99
C MET A 377 -4.85 -24.94 25.67
N LYS A 378 -4.12 -26.03 25.69
CA LYS A 378 -3.63 -26.73 24.48
C LYS A 378 -4.73 -27.07 23.45
N PRO A 379 -5.98 -27.43 23.84
CA PRO A 379 -7.07 -27.64 22.88
C PRO A 379 -7.48 -26.41 22.06
N ASP A 380 -7.05 -25.23 22.44
CA ASP A 380 -7.35 -24.00 21.75
C ASP A 380 -6.34 -23.67 20.64
N ILE A 381 -5.25 -24.42 20.50
CA ILE A 381 -4.28 -24.26 19.42
C ILE A 381 -4.98 -24.48 18.07
N GLY A 382 -4.85 -23.52 17.17
CA GLY A 382 -5.48 -23.52 15.85
C GLY A 382 -6.85 -22.84 15.80
N LYS A 383 -7.39 -22.37 16.93
CA LYS A 383 -8.64 -21.63 16.98
C LYS A 383 -8.38 -20.12 16.83
N HIS A 384 -9.05 -19.48 15.85
CA HIS A 384 -9.08 -18.02 15.76
C HIS A 384 -10.04 -17.42 16.80
N ALA A 385 -9.95 -16.11 17.05
CA ALA A 385 -10.69 -15.45 18.14
C ALA A 385 -12.22 -15.28 17.91
N TYR A 386 -12.80 -15.93 16.90
CA TYR A 386 -14.22 -15.76 16.49
C TYR A 386 -15.02 -17.05 16.49
N TYR A 387 -14.53 -18.08 17.16
CA TYR A 387 -15.34 -19.26 17.45
C TYR A 387 -16.39 -18.94 18.54
N PRO A 388 -17.49 -19.70 18.61
CA PRO A 388 -18.41 -19.57 19.73
C PRO A 388 -17.71 -19.75 21.06
N ASN A 389 -18.09 -18.98 22.07
CA ASN A 389 -17.46 -19.01 23.40
C ASN A 389 -17.43 -20.39 24.04
N SER A 390 -18.39 -21.27 23.69
CA SER A 390 -18.45 -22.66 24.17
C SER A 390 -17.36 -23.57 23.61
N GLU A 391 -16.63 -23.12 22.58
CA GLU A 391 -15.58 -23.91 21.96
C GLU A 391 -14.20 -23.69 22.57
N TYR A 392 -14.03 -22.64 23.40
CA TYR A 392 -12.77 -22.36 24.07
C TYR A 392 -12.71 -22.99 25.46
N VAL A 393 -11.50 -23.29 25.92
CA VAL A 393 -11.28 -23.70 27.32
C VAL A 393 -11.73 -22.58 28.26
N TYR A 394 -11.38 -21.33 27.91
CA TYR A 394 -11.87 -20.12 28.59
C TYR A 394 -12.42 -19.16 27.54
N PRO A 395 -13.65 -18.64 27.69
CA PRO A 395 -14.22 -17.65 26.78
C PRO A 395 -13.28 -16.45 26.59
N ILE A 396 -13.16 -15.92 25.35
CA ILE A 396 -12.17 -14.89 24.95
C ILE A 396 -12.20 -13.64 25.84
N GLU A 397 -13.39 -13.27 26.35
CA GLU A 397 -13.59 -12.07 27.16
C GLU A 397 -13.77 -12.38 28.66
N SER A 398 -13.52 -13.65 29.11
CA SER A 398 -13.70 -14.01 30.50
C SER A 398 -12.61 -13.45 31.41
N ASP A 399 -12.95 -13.24 32.68
CA ASP A 399 -11.97 -12.82 33.70
C ASP A 399 -10.92 -13.90 33.95
N GLU A 400 -11.30 -15.19 33.81
CA GLU A 400 -10.38 -16.31 33.94
C GLU A 400 -9.30 -16.28 32.84
N LEU A 401 -9.69 -16.00 31.60
CA LEU A 401 -8.73 -15.86 30.52
C LEU A 401 -7.86 -14.60 30.70
N GLN A 402 -8.41 -13.52 31.26
CA GLN A 402 -7.63 -12.34 31.61
C GLN A 402 -6.49 -12.70 32.56
N GLU A 403 -6.81 -13.36 33.67
CA GLU A 403 -5.84 -13.74 34.69
C GLU A 403 -4.81 -14.79 34.19
N LYS A 404 -5.29 -15.83 33.47
CA LYS A 404 -4.44 -16.94 33.05
C LYS A 404 -3.62 -16.68 31.79
N PHE A 405 -4.00 -15.73 30.96
CA PHE A 405 -3.37 -15.50 29.67
C PHE A 405 -3.00 -14.03 29.43
N TYR A 406 -3.96 -13.10 29.39
CA TYR A 406 -3.68 -11.73 28.95
C TYR A 406 -2.81 -10.92 29.93
N ASP A 407 -2.82 -11.24 31.22
CA ASP A 407 -1.95 -10.58 32.21
C ASP A 407 -0.48 -10.98 32.07
N HIS A 408 -0.20 -12.12 31.42
CA HIS A 408 1.14 -12.70 31.27
C HIS A 408 1.66 -12.62 29.84
N VAL A 409 0.78 -12.77 28.84
CA VAL A 409 1.13 -12.82 27.43
C VAL A 409 0.82 -11.48 26.77
N THR A 410 1.85 -10.73 26.52
CA THR A 410 1.78 -9.44 25.83
C THR A 410 2.38 -9.57 24.42
N THR A 411 2.12 -8.60 23.60
CA THR A 411 2.80 -8.45 22.31
C THR A 411 4.33 -8.53 22.45
N MET A 412 4.90 -7.96 23.54
CA MET A 412 6.34 -7.97 23.76
C MET A 412 6.84 -9.38 24.12
N THR A 413 6.04 -10.17 24.81
CA THR A 413 6.34 -11.59 25.07
C THR A 413 6.47 -12.35 23.76
N LEU A 414 5.53 -12.13 22.83
CA LEU A 414 5.54 -12.75 21.51
C LEU A 414 6.73 -12.28 20.64
N VAL A 415 7.07 -10.99 20.68
CA VAL A 415 8.27 -10.50 20.01
C VAL A 415 9.52 -11.19 20.54
N ARG A 416 9.66 -11.35 21.87
CA ARG A 416 10.79 -12.06 22.48
C ARG A 416 10.83 -13.53 22.06
N TYR A 417 9.66 -14.18 22.00
CA TYR A 417 9.55 -15.54 21.51
C TYR A 417 10.10 -15.66 20.09
N TYR A 418 9.62 -14.87 19.13
CA TYR A 418 10.10 -14.91 17.75
C TYR A 418 11.58 -14.54 17.60
N LEU A 419 12.13 -13.73 18.50
CA LEU A 419 13.56 -13.44 18.51
C LEU A 419 14.41 -14.64 18.91
N ARG A 420 13.91 -15.47 19.81
CA ARG A 420 14.57 -16.71 20.21
C ARG A 420 14.32 -17.85 19.22
N HIS A 421 13.19 -17.78 18.50
CA HIS A 421 12.76 -18.75 17.50
C HIS A 421 12.69 -18.13 16.08
N PRO A 422 13.84 -17.69 15.50
CA PRO A 422 13.84 -17.03 14.19
C PRO A 422 13.36 -17.93 13.05
N LYS A 423 13.44 -19.26 13.20
CA LYS A 423 12.90 -20.22 12.24
C LYS A 423 11.37 -20.10 12.17
N ASP A 424 10.71 -20.02 13.32
CA ASP A 424 9.26 -19.89 13.41
C ASP A 424 8.80 -18.56 12.80
N MET A 425 9.50 -17.47 13.14
CA MET A 425 9.24 -16.17 12.53
C MET A 425 9.35 -16.22 11.00
N LEU A 426 10.41 -16.83 10.46
CA LEU A 426 10.59 -16.96 9.00
C LEU A 426 9.49 -17.83 8.37
N THR A 427 9.06 -18.89 9.06
CA THR A 427 7.96 -19.76 8.62
C THR A 427 6.66 -18.97 8.53
N MET A 428 6.33 -18.17 9.55
CA MET A 428 5.17 -17.28 9.55
C MET A 428 5.22 -16.26 8.43
N MET A 429 6.36 -15.59 8.28
CA MET A 429 6.54 -14.59 7.21
C MET A 429 6.42 -15.20 5.82
N ASN A 430 6.97 -16.39 5.60
CA ASN A 430 6.86 -17.08 4.33
C ASN A 430 5.41 -17.47 4.02
N ARG A 431 4.66 -17.94 5.02
CA ARG A 431 3.25 -18.28 4.87
C ARG A 431 2.39 -17.06 4.62
N ALA A 432 2.57 -15.97 5.38
CA ALA A 432 1.89 -14.71 5.13
C ALA A 432 2.16 -14.18 3.71
N ALA A 433 3.39 -14.34 3.19
CA ALA A 433 3.73 -14.02 1.81
C ALA A 433 2.93 -14.84 0.81
N GLN A 434 2.88 -16.15 1.00
CA GLN A 434 2.18 -17.07 0.09
C GLN A 434 0.68 -16.80 0.03
N GLU A 435 0.05 -16.59 1.19
CA GLU A 435 -1.38 -16.31 1.30
C GLU A 435 -1.77 -14.96 0.71
N SER A 436 -0.92 -13.94 0.85
CA SER A 436 -1.21 -12.58 0.37
C SER A 436 -1.04 -12.35 -1.13
N VAL A 437 -0.41 -13.28 -1.85
CA VAL A 437 -0.05 -13.10 -3.28
C VAL A 437 -1.26 -12.78 -4.14
N THR A 438 -2.41 -13.38 -3.88
CA THR A 438 -3.61 -13.16 -4.70
C THR A 438 -4.41 -11.93 -4.30
N LEU A 439 -4.25 -11.43 -3.06
CA LEU A 439 -5.13 -10.43 -2.43
C LEU A 439 -6.61 -10.82 -2.44
N SER A 440 -6.93 -12.07 -2.76
CA SER A 440 -8.29 -12.57 -2.78
C SER A 440 -8.70 -12.96 -1.37
N THR A 441 -9.69 -12.27 -0.83
CA THR A 441 -10.30 -12.61 0.47
C THR A 441 -11.70 -13.17 0.24
N SER A 442 -12.21 -13.93 1.22
CA SER A 442 -13.61 -14.37 1.22
C SER A 442 -14.61 -13.21 1.29
N PHE A 443 -14.12 -11.99 1.65
CA PHE A 443 -14.96 -10.79 1.76
C PHE A 443 -15.17 -10.06 0.45
N MET A 444 -14.57 -10.51 -0.66
CA MET A 444 -14.68 -9.86 -1.96
C MET A 444 -15.41 -10.80 -2.94
N THR A 445 -16.56 -10.37 -3.42
CA THR A 445 -17.39 -11.15 -4.32
C THR A 445 -18.21 -10.24 -5.24
N TYR A 446 -19.16 -10.82 -5.97
CA TYR A 446 -20.08 -10.09 -6.84
C TYR A 446 -21.40 -9.84 -6.12
N THR A 447 -22.13 -8.79 -6.52
CA THR A 447 -23.38 -8.35 -5.88
C THR A 447 -24.50 -9.38 -5.95
N ASP A 448 -24.45 -10.32 -6.90
CA ASP A 448 -25.40 -11.42 -7.06
C ASP A 448 -25.08 -12.67 -6.22
N ALA A 449 -23.91 -12.70 -5.59
CA ALA A 449 -23.46 -13.83 -4.79
C ALA A 449 -23.66 -13.59 -3.28
N ARG A 450 -24.02 -14.65 -2.54
CA ARG A 450 -23.99 -14.63 -1.08
C ARG A 450 -22.57 -14.87 -0.57
N TYR A 451 -22.32 -14.50 0.67
CA TYR A 451 -21.04 -14.78 1.32
C TYR A 451 -20.69 -16.28 1.34
N SER A 452 -21.71 -17.11 1.63
CA SER A 452 -21.59 -18.57 1.64
C SER A 452 -21.20 -19.19 0.29
N ASP A 453 -21.50 -18.51 -0.81
CA ASP A 453 -21.22 -19.04 -2.16
C ASP A 453 -19.73 -19.04 -2.48
N ASN A 454 -18.92 -18.27 -1.72
CA ASN A 454 -17.46 -18.15 -1.85
C ASN A 454 -17.00 -18.02 -3.32
N ARG A 455 -17.75 -17.21 -4.09
CA ARG A 455 -17.55 -17.04 -5.53
C ARG A 455 -16.27 -16.23 -5.81
N PRO A 456 -15.25 -16.82 -6.41
CA PRO A 456 -13.97 -16.14 -6.61
C PRO A 456 -14.09 -15.04 -7.66
N LEU A 457 -13.29 -13.99 -7.52
CA LEU A 457 -13.09 -12.96 -8.53
C LEU A 457 -12.44 -13.57 -9.78
N HIS A 458 -12.93 -13.25 -10.99
CA HIS A 458 -12.47 -13.91 -12.22
C HIS A 458 -12.39 -13.02 -13.47
N ARG A 459 -12.91 -11.77 -13.45
CA ARG A 459 -12.98 -10.92 -14.66
C ARG A 459 -11.65 -10.28 -15.03
N MET A 460 -10.90 -9.76 -14.07
CA MET A 460 -9.66 -9.01 -14.33
C MET A 460 -8.58 -9.27 -13.27
N ASN A 461 -8.03 -10.49 -13.28
CA ASN A 461 -7.04 -10.94 -12.30
C ASN A 461 -5.63 -11.12 -12.87
N LEU A 462 -5.35 -10.60 -14.10
CA LEU A 462 -4.08 -10.82 -14.79
C LEU A 462 -2.87 -10.49 -13.90
N TRP A 463 -2.89 -9.35 -13.19
CA TRP A 463 -1.77 -8.94 -12.34
C TRP A 463 -1.55 -9.90 -11.18
N CYS A 464 -2.61 -10.29 -10.49
CA CYS A 464 -2.53 -11.25 -9.40
C CYS A 464 -2.12 -12.64 -9.88
N ASN A 465 -2.58 -13.08 -11.05
CA ASN A 465 -2.17 -14.34 -11.66
C ASN A 465 -0.66 -14.34 -12.02
N LEU A 466 -0.13 -13.24 -12.54
CA LEU A 466 1.31 -13.10 -12.79
C LEU A 466 2.12 -13.16 -11.48
N ARG A 467 1.62 -12.54 -10.43
CA ARG A 467 2.26 -12.54 -9.11
C ARG A 467 2.23 -13.93 -8.48
N SER A 468 1.12 -14.67 -8.63
CA SER A 468 0.95 -16.01 -8.09
C SER A 468 1.89 -17.07 -8.66
N ILE A 469 2.52 -16.83 -9.83
CA ILE A 469 3.58 -17.69 -10.37
C ILE A 469 4.72 -17.88 -9.36
N PHE A 470 4.99 -16.88 -8.53
CA PHE A 470 6.04 -16.89 -7.53
C PHE A 470 5.54 -17.24 -6.12
N ALA A 471 4.26 -17.63 -5.95
CA ALA A 471 3.64 -17.82 -4.64
C ALA A 471 4.47 -18.71 -3.70
N ALA A 472 4.92 -19.88 -4.17
CA ALA A 472 5.71 -20.82 -3.37
C ALA A 472 7.02 -20.23 -2.80
N ARG A 473 7.54 -19.16 -3.40
CA ARG A 473 8.78 -18.49 -3.01
C ARG A 473 8.58 -16.98 -2.80
N ALA A 474 7.37 -16.54 -2.59
CA ALA A 474 6.99 -15.12 -2.54
C ALA A 474 7.85 -14.33 -1.56
N PHE A 475 8.06 -14.84 -0.35
CA PHE A 475 8.89 -14.19 0.65
C PHE A 475 10.30 -13.86 0.14
N TRP A 476 10.98 -14.83 -0.47
CA TRP A 476 12.34 -14.63 -0.98
C TRP A 476 12.39 -13.70 -2.18
N VAL A 477 11.34 -13.71 -3.02
CA VAL A 477 11.19 -12.75 -4.12
C VAL A 477 11.05 -11.34 -3.57
N TYR A 478 10.26 -11.16 -2.51
CA TYR A 478 10.12 -9.86 -1.84
C TYR A 478 11.43 -9.38 -1.23
N VAL A 479 12.12 -10.25 -0.47
CA VAL A 479 13.44 -9.92 0.11
C VAL A 479 14.42 -9.49 -0.98
N LEU A 480 14.50 -10.22 -2.08
CA LEU A 480 15.39 -9.90 -3.20
C LEU A 480 15.03 -8.56 -3.86
N LEU A 481 13.76 -8.33 -4.17
CA LEU A 481 13.29 -7.11 -4.83
C LEU A 481 13.51 -5.88 -3.94
N TYR A 482 13.06 -5.93 -2.69
CA TYR A 482 13.21 -4.81 -1.76
C TYR A 482 14.69 -4.57 -1.42
N GLY A 483 15.48 -5.61 -1.23
CA GLY A 483 16.92 -5.50 -1.00
C GLY A 483 17.65 -4.83 -2.16
N THR A 484 17.42 -5.30 -3.38
CA THR A 484 18.06 -4.72 -4.59
C THR A 484 17.59 -3.30 -4.87
N ALA A 485 16.30 -3.02 -4.77
CA ALA A 485 15.75 -1.67 -4.95
C ALA A 485 16.24 -0.71 -3.87
N GLY A 486 16.32 -1.15 -2.62
CA GLY A 486 16.82 -0.35 -1.52
C GLY A 486 18.29 0.02 -1.68
N VAL A 487 19.15 -0.96 -1.98
CA VAL A 487 20.58 -0.69 -2.28
C VAL A 487 20.72 0.27 -3.46
N PHE A 488 19.90 0.09 -4.49
CA PHE A 488 19.90 0.98 -5.64
C PHE A 488 19.52 2.42 -5.24
N CYS A 489 18.46 2.62 -4.47
CA CYS A 489 18.05 3.93 -4.00
C CYS A 489 19.11 4.59 -3.12
N LEU A 490 19.70 3.83 -2.18
CA LEU A 490 20.78 4.35 -1.33
C LEU A 490 22.01 4.75 -2.16
N THR A 491 22.40 3.95 -3.16
CA THR A 491 23.52 4.33 -4.03
C THR A 491 23.25 5.63 -4.80
N LEU A 492 21.99 5.88 -5.20
CA LEU A 492 21.60 7.14 -5.84
C LEU A 492 21.65 8.32 -4.86
N ILE A 493 21.23 8.13 -3.61
CA ILE A 493 21.24 9.18 -2.58
C ILE A 493 22.68 9.58 -2.20
N PHE A 494 23.56 8.60 -2.00
CA PHE A 494 24.94 8.83 -1.55
C PHE A 494 25.95 9.09 -2.67
N ARG A 495 25.54 9.01 -3.94
CA ARG A 495 26.41 9.34 -5.07
C ARG A 495 26.89 10.79 -4.98
N LYS A 496 28.20 11.03 -5.28
CA LYS A 496 28.85 12.35 -5.10
C LYS A 496 28.25 13.48 -5.97
N LYS A 497 27.72 13.18 -7.15
CA LYS A 497 27.17 14.21 -8.10
C LYS A 497 25.84 13.78 -8.77
N PRO A 498 24.80 13.37 -8.04
CA PRO A 498 23.50 13.11 -8.67
C PRO A 498 22.69 14.41 -8.80
N GLN A 499 21.79 14.43 -9.78
CA GLN A 499 20.77 15.47 -9.84
C GLN A 499 19.92 15.42 -8.55
N LYS A 500 19.58 16.60 -8.00
CA LYS A 500 18.79 16.69 -6.75
C LYS A 500 17.45 15.98 -6.87
N GLN A 501 16.80 16.07 -8.03
CA GLN A 501 15.54 15.37 -8.34
C GLN A 501 15.68 13.85 -8.22
N THR A 502 16.78 13.27 -8.71
CA THR A 502 17.05 11.83 -8.58
C THR A 502 17.14 11.40 -7.12
N LYS A 503 17.76 12.23 -6.26
CA LYS A 503 17.82 11.95 -4.81
C LYS A 503 16.44 11.98 -4.16
N LEU A 504 15.61 12.97 -4.51
CA LEU A 504 14.26 13.10 -3.97
C LEU A 504 13.37 11.94 -4.40
N LEU A 505 13.46 11.51 -5.66
CA LEU A 505 12.72 10.34 -6.15
C LEU A 505 13.20 9.05 -5.49
N ALA A 506 14.53 8.86 -5.31
CA ALA A 506 15.07 7.70 -4.61
C ALA A 506 14.62 7.65 -3.14
N MET A 507 14.54 8.82 -2.48
CA MET A 507 14.00 8.92 -1.12
C MET A 507 12.50 8.58 -1.07
N LEU A 508 11.70 9.06 -2.03
CA LEU A 508 10.28 8.66 -2.13
C LEU A 508 10.15 7.14 -2.22
N PHE A 509 10.96 6.49 -3.08
CA PHE A 509 10.96 5.03 -3.19
C PHE A 509 11.28 4.35 -1.86
N LEU A 510 12.29 4.84 -1.12
CA LEU A 510 12.60 4.31 0.20
C LEU A 510 11.46 4.51 1.20
N CYS A 511 10.76 5.64 1.15
CA CYS A 511 9.58 5.87 1.99
C CYS A 511 8.44 4.89 1.66
N VAL A 512 8.13 4.67 0.37
CA VAL A 512 7.11 3.70 -0.06
C VAL A 512 7.51 2.27 0.34
N MET A 513 8.78 1.91 0.16
CA MET A 513 9.30 0.61 0.59
C MET A 513 9.19 0.43 2.11
N PHE A 514 9.52 1.47 2.88
CA PHE A 514 9.38 1.46 4.34
C PHE A 514 7.93 1.22 4.76
N VAL A 515 6.98 1.96 4.17
CA VAL A 515 5.54 1.79 4.44
C VAL A 515 5.11 0.34 4.18
N GLY A 516 5.52 -0.24 3.06
CA GLY A 516 5.21 -1.64 2.72
C GLY A 516 5.85 -2.62 3.71
N VAL A 517 7.18 -2.56 3.90
CA VAL A 517 7.92 -3.51 4.73
C VAL A 517 7.43 -3.51 6.17
N MET A 518 7.05 -2.34 6.72
CA MET A 518 6.54 -2.25 8.08
C MET A 518 5.21 -3.00 8.30
N GLN A 519 4.45 -3.27 7.25
CA GLN A 519 3.22 -4.06 7.37
C GLN A 519 3.51 -5.56 7.58
N TYR A 520 4.66 -6.03 7.15
CA TYR A 520 5.00 -7.45 7.17
C TYR A 520 5.09 -8.04 8.59
N PRO A 521 5.98 -7.53 9.48
CA PRO A 521 6.04 -8.02 10.85
C PRO A 521 4.73 -7.81 11.61
N LEU A 522 3.94 -6.82 11.20
CA LEU A 522 2.66 -6.53 11.83
C LEU A 522 1.62 -7.62 11.59
N SER A 523 1.49 -8.13 10.35
CA SER A 523 0.54 -9.22 10.07
C SER A 523 0.94 -10.48 10.85
N VAL A 524 2.24 -10.77 10.92
CA VAL A 524 2.77 -11.98 11.56
C VAL A 524 2.64 -11.93 13.09
N ILE A 525 3.12 -10.84 13.71
CA ILE A 525 3.17 -10.72 15.17
C ILE A 525 1.80 -10.28 15.72
N GLY A 526 1.00 -9.56 14.91
CA GLY A 526 -0.23 -8.93 15.35
C GLY A 526 -1.50 -9.71 15.04
N ASN A 527 -1.48 -10.72 14.18
CA ASN A 527 -2.73 -11.43 13.80
C ASN A 527 -2.53 -12.90 13.45
N GLY A 528 -1.34 -13.45 13.63
CA GLY A 528 -1.06 -14.85 13.30
C GLY A 528 -1.38 -15.17 11.84
N PHE A 529 -2.23 -16.19 11.64
CA PHE A 529 -2.71 -16.58 10.30
C PHE A 529 -4.04 -15.95 9.91
N ALA A 530 -4.64 -15.15 10.80
CA ALA A 530 -5.93 -14.55 10.50
C ALA A 530 -5.79 -13.44 9.47
N ASP A 531 -6.60 -13.51 8.40
CA ASP A 531 -6.78 -12.47 7.39
C ASP A 531 -5.48 -11.92 6.75
N ASN A 532 -4.47 -12.75 6.55
CA ASN A 532 -3.18 -12.31 5.99
C ASN A 532 -3.34 -11.52 4.68
N ASN A 533 -4.27 -11.90 3.82
CA ASN A 533 -4.59 -11.17 2.58
C ASN A 533 -4.97 -9.70 2.85
N LYS A 534 -5.79 -9.47 3.86
CA LYS A 534 -6.25 -8.15 4.27
C LYS A 534 -5.15 -7.37 4.99
N GLN A 535 -4.43 -8.03 5.90
CA GLN A 535 -3.34 -7.39 6.65
C GLN A 535 -2.17 -6.98 5.75
N MET A 536 -1.86 -7.80 4.73
CA MET A 536 -0.79 -7.57 3.77
C MET A 536 -1.20 -6.66 2.59
N TYR A 537 -2.43 -6.14 2.55
CA TYR A 537 -2.93 -5.31 1.46
C TYR A 537 -2.01 -4.12 1.12
N THR A 538 -1.59 -3.37 2.13
CA THR A 538 -0.67 -2.23 1.95
C THR A 538 0.71 -2.65 1.45
N PHE A 539 1.24 -3.76 1.99
CA PHE A 539 2.51 -4.32 1.52
C PHE A 539 2.43 -4.67 0.03
N MET A 540 1.36 -5.38 -0.37
CA MET A 540 1.17 -5.80 -1.75
C MET A 540 1.01 -4.62 -2.70
N LEU A 541 0.30 -3.58 -2.30
CA LEU A 541 0.17 -2.35 -3.09
C LEU A 541 1.54 -1.66 -3.29
N CYS A 542 2.32 -1.51 -2.23
CA CYS A 542 3.68 -0.96 -2.31
C CYS A 542 4.60 -1.82 -3.17
N HIS A 543 4.50 -3.16 -3.04
CA HIS A 543 5.26 -4.13 -3.83
C HIS A 543 4.94 -4.00 -5.32
N ASP A 544 3.67 -3.98 -5.68
CA ASP A 544 3.24 -3.91 -7.07
C ASP A 544 3.70 -2.62 -7.75
N LEU A 545 3.56 -1.48 -7.05
CA LEU A 545 4.08 -0.20 -7.53
C LEU A 545 5.61 -0.22 -7.68
N LEU A 546 6.33 -0.87 -6.75
CA LEU A 546 7.78 -1.03 -6.81
C LEU A 546 8.20 -1.90 -8.02
N VAL A 547 7.48 -2.99 -8.29
CA VAL A 547 7.72 -3.87 -9.46
C VAL A 547 7.59 -3.08 -10.75
N VAL A 548 6.51 -2.32 -10.92
CA VAL A 548 6.29 -1.49 -12.12
C VAL A 548 7.40 -0.45 -12.26
N ALA A 549 7.73 0.25 -11.19
CA ALA A 549 8.77 1.28 -11.22
C ALA A 549 10.17 0.70 -11.51
N ALA A 550 10.51 -0.44 -10.90
CA ALA A 550 11.76 -1.15 -11.19
C ALA A 550 11.82 -1.61 -12.64
N GLY A 551 10.72 -2.14 -13.19
CA GLY A 551 10.59 -2.50 -14.60
C GLY A 551 10.81 -1.31 -15.53
N VAL A 552 10.20 -0.16 -15.26
CA VAL A 552 10.38 1.08 -16.03
C VAL A 552 11.84 1.55 -16.00
N VAL A 553 12.48 1.55 -14.82
CA VAL A 553 13.89 1.94 -14.68
C VAL A 553 14.79 0.99 -15.46
N LEU A 554 14.53 -0.31 -15.39
CA LEU A 554 15.30 -1.33 -16.12
C LEU A 554 15.17 -1.13 -17.63
N VAL A 555 13.94 -1.04 -18.14
CA VAL A 555 13.66 -0.81 -19.57
C VAL A 555 14.30 0.51 -20.05
N ARG A 556 14.20 1.57 -19.26
CA ARG A 556 14.82 2.87 -19.58
C ARG A 556 16.34 2.78 -19.71
N ARG A 557 16.99 1.91 -18.92
CA ARG A 557 18.44 1.70 -19.00
C ARG A 557 18.86 0.81 -20.17
N LEU A 558 18.00 -0.12 -20.58
CA LEU A 558 18.25 -1.02 -21.71
C LEU A 558 18.03 -0.33 -23.07
N ILE A 559 17.25 0.75 -23.11
CA ILE A 559 17.07 1.54 -24.35
C ILE A 559 18.23 2.55 -24.44
N PRO A 560 19.16 2.39 -25.40
CA PRO A 560 20.28 3.32 -25.57
C PRO A 560 19.77 4.73 -25.82
N ALA A 561 20.40 5.70 -25.17
CA ALA A 561 20.07 7.10 -25.36
C ALA A 561 20.38 7.51 -26.81
N ARG A 562 19.33 7.88 -27.56
CA ARG A 562 19.41 8.30 -28.96
C ARG A 562 20.39 9.49 -29.20
N ARG A 563 20.76 10.21 -28.14
CA ARG A 563 21.73 11.31 -28.16
C ARG A 563 23.16 10.91 -28.58
N THR A 564 23.59 9.67 -28.31
CA THR A 564 24.92 9.21 -28.72
C THR A 564 25.00 8.94 -30.21
N ALA A 565 23.92 8.49 -30.84
CA ALA A 565 23.89 8.27 -32.29
C ALA A 565 23.76 9.59 -33.08
N GLU A 566 22.93 10.52 -32.61
CA GLU A 566 22.81 11.86 -33.26
C GLU A 566 24.06 12.71 -33.05
N ASN A 567 24.76 12.60 -31.92
CA ASN A 567 26.03 13.29 -31.71
C ASN A 567 27.17 12.62 -32.46
N ALA A 568 27.20 11.30 -32.60
CA ALA A 568 28.17 10.60 -33.45
C ALA A 568 28.00 10.98 -34.93
N ILE A 569 26.75 11.07 -35.41
CA ILE A 569 26.47 11.51 -36.79
C ILE A 569 26.82 12.99 -37.00
N ARG A 570 26.68 13.86 -36.00
CA ARG A 570 27.12 15.24 -36.05
C ARG A 570 28.65 15.35 -36.02
N GLU A 571 29.33 14.60 -35.18
CA GLU A 571 30.79 14.57 -35.12
C GLU A 571 31.40 14.00 -36.43
N GLU A 572 30.76 13.03 -37.10
CA GLU A 572 31.17 12.54 -38.42
C GLU A 572 30.90 13.59 -39.51
N ALA A 573 29.79 14.33 -39.44
CA ALA A 573 29.50 15.39 -40.40
C ALA A 573 30.40 16.64 -40.25
N ASP A 574 30.88 16.92 -39.02
CA ASP A 574 31.84 18.01 -38.78
C ASP A 574 33.29 17.62 -39.12
N HIS A 575 33.56 16.35 -39.45
CA HIS A 575 34.89 15.80 -39.84
C HIS A 575 35.02 15.46 -41.34
N GLU A 576 34.01 15.76 -42.17
CA GLU A 576 34.23 15.71 -43.62
C GLU A 576 35.25 16.77 -44.03
N PRO A 577 36.40 16.39 -44.61
CA PRO A 577 37.40 17.34 -45.04
C PRO A 577 36.80 18.21 -46.18
N GLN A 578 36.83 19.52 -45.99
CA GLN A 578 36.58 20.44 -47.09
C GLN A 578 37.60 20.12 -48.20
N GLU A 579 37.15 19.47 -49.28
CA GLU A 579 37.95 19.38 -50.51
C GLU A 579 38.23 20.80 -50.96
N GLU A 580 39.51 21.19 -50.87
CA GLU A 580 40.05 22.38 -51.48
C GLU A 580 39.79 22.32 -53.00
N SER A 581 38.86 23.15 -53.46
CA SER A 581 38.72 23.47 -54.89
C SER A 581 39.86 24.37 -55.30
N ALA A 582 40.87 23.80 -55.95
CA ALA A 582 41.85 24.50 -56.74
C ALA A 582 41.36 24.75 -58.16
#